data_3d614543928cf582683db6358f2273c7
#
_entry.id   3d614543928cf582683db6358f2273c7
#
_cell.length_a   1.000
_cell.length_b   1.000
_cell.length_c   1.000
_cell.angle_alpha   90.00
_cell.angle_beta   90.00
_cell.angle_gamma   90.00
#
_symmetry.space_group_name_H-M   'P 1'
#
loop_
_entity.id
_entity.type
_entity.pdbx_description
1 polymer ?
#
loop_
_entity_poly.entity_id
_entity_poly.type
_entity_poly.pdbx_seq_one_letter_code
_entity_poly.pdbx_strand_id
1 'polypeptide(L)'
;MKHLVLLIGLTITLILLSCGGNAENLKLNDYAPDFTLQDADGNSYTLSSYKGVSPVVIYFYPKAGTPGCTKQACGIRDSWSKFSENGIVVLGISVDSKDDIKEFILENNLNFPLLSDSNKEVSKAYGVLNNLGLANRITFIVDKEGKIAQIIREVDVQKHADQVFDIAMKLK
;
A
#
# COMPACT_ATOMS: atom_id res chain seq x y z
N MET A 1 -69.61 6.05 14.86
CA MET A 1 -68.46 5.22 15.27
C MET A 1 -67.39 5.36 14.17
N LYS A 2 -66.38 6.16 14.41
CA LYS A 2 -65.30 6.46 13.43
C LYS A 2 -64.05 5.66 13.86
N HIS A 3 -63.67 4.68 13.05
CA HIS A 3 -62.45 3.90 13.26
C HIS A 3 -61.24 4.72 12.77
N LEU A 4 -60.40 5.15 13.70
CA LEU A 4 -59.14 5.78 13.44
C LEU A 4 -58.06 4.69 13.22
N VAL A 5 -57.63 4.52 11.97
CA VAL A 5 -56.51 3.60 11.61
C VAL A 5 -55.23 4.36 11.83
N LEU A 6 -54.46 3.96 12.83
CA LEU A 6 -53.12 4.50 13.15
C LEU A 6 -52.07 3.78 12.26
N LEU A 7 -51.61 4.44 11.21
CA LEU A 7 -50.49 3.98 10.41
C LEU A 7 -49.19 4.28 11.13
N ILE A 8 -48.56 3.23 11.71
CA ILE A 8 -47.23 3.32 12.28
C ILE A 8 -46.24 3.15 11.11
N GLY A 9 -45.66 4.30 10.66
CA GLY A 9 -44.59 4.31 9.69
C GLY A 9 -43.29 3.84 10.34
N LEU A 10 -42.84 2.63 9.99
CA LEU A 10 -41.54 2.09 10.37
C LEU A 10 -40.45 2.72 9.49
N THR A 11 -39.82 3.78 9.96
CA THR A 11 -38.62 4.35 9.29
C THR A 11 -37.43 3.47 9.57
N ILE A 12 -37.03 2.68 8.58
CA ILE A 12 -35.76 1.93 8.61
C ILE A 12 -34.64 2.94 8.40
N THR A 13 -34.00 3.35 9.47
CA THR A 13 -32.76 4.15 9.44
C THR A 13 -31.62 3.23 9.01
N LEU A 14 -31.23 3.32 7.74
CA LEU A 14 -30.06 2.63 7.21
C LEU A 14 -28.81 3.29 7.81
N ILE A 15 -28.25 2.71 8.86
CA ILE A 15 -26.97 3.12 9.44
C ILE A 15 -25.88 2.66 8.48
N LEU A 16 -25.42 3.58 7.62
CA LEU A 16 -24.16 3.39 6.89
C LEU A 16 -23.03 3.38 7.92
N LEU A 17 -22.57 2.18 8.29
CA LEU A 17 -21.30 2.04 9.02
C LEU A 17 -20.19 2.50 8.07
N SER A 18 -19.83 3.78 8.19
CA SER A 18 -18.60 4.29 7.63
C SER A 18 -17.46 3.65 8.44
N CYS A 19 -16.81 2.63 7.90
CA CYS A 19 -15.53 2.12 8.38
C CYS A 19 -14.43 3.15 8.09
N GLY A 20 -14.52 4.31 8.74
CA GLY A 20 -13.42 5.27 8.82
C GLY A 20 -12.44 4.81 9.89
N GLY A 21 -11.55 3.88 9.57
CA GLY A 21 -10.40 3.58 10.42
C GLY A 21 -9.55 4.85 10.54
N ASN A 22 -9.27 5.31 11.77
CA ASN A 22 -8.33 6.40 12.00
C ASN A 22 -6.94 5.96 11.50
N ALA A 23 -6.48 6.58 10.41
CA ALA A 23 -5.24 6.28 9.69
C ALA A 23 -3.96 6.38 10.54
N GLU A 24 -4.00 6.99 11.71
CA GLU A 24 -2.81 7.31 12.50
C GLU A 24 -2.19 6.12 13.26
N ASN A 25 -2.80 4.93 13.30
CA ASN A 25 -2.34 3.84 14.17
C ASN A 25 -2.56 2.42 13.63
N LEU A 26 -2.25 2.16 12.36
CA LEU A 26 -2.25 0.78 11.87
C LEU A 26 -1.31 -0.10 12.69
N LYS A 27 -1.81 -1.29 13.09
CA LYS A 27 -1.13 -2.27 13.93
C LYS A 27 -1.02 -3.61 13.23
N LEU A 28 -0.22 -4.49 13.81
CA LEU A 28 -0.20 -5.89 13.39
C LEU A 28 -1.58 -6.52 13.54
N ASN A 29 -1.94 -7.34 12.58
CA ASN A 29 -3.23 -8.03 12.44
C ASN A 29 -4.43 -7.14 12.06
N ASP A 30 -4.27 -5.83 11.91
CA ASP A 30 -5.30 -5.00 11.28
C ASP A 30 -5.41 -5.36 9.80
N TYR A 31 -6.59 -5.24 9.20
CA TYR A 31 -6.72 -5.29 7.76
C TYR A 31 -6.02 -4.09 7.13
N ALA A 32 -5.18 -4.36 6.13
CA ALA A 32 -4.54 -3.30 5.36
C ALA A 32 -5.61 -2.49 4.61
N PRO A 33 -5.59 -1.14 4.67
CA PRO A 33 -6.49 -0.32 3.87
C PRO A 33 -6.38 -0.67 2.39
N ASP A 34 -7.52 -1.01 1.77
CA ASP A 34 -7.54 -1.32 0.34
C ASP A 34 -7.31 -0.07 -0.49
N PHE A 35 -6.71 -0.24 -1.64
CA PHE A 35 -6.48 0.85 -2.59
C PHE A 35 -6.45 0.33 -4.03
N THR A 36 -6.67 1.24 -4.96
CA THR A 36 -6.35 1.06 -6.38
C THR A 36 -5.51 2.25 -6.82
N LEU A 37 -4.26 1.98 -7.17
CA LEU A 37 -3.32 2.97 -7.70
C LEU A 37 -2.84 2.55 -9.09
N GLN A 38 -2.27 3.50 -9.81
CA GLN A 38 -1.69 3.25 -11.13
C GLN A 38 -0.18 3.41 -11.10
N ASP A 39 0.50 2.59 -11.92
CA ASP A 39 1.90 2.79 -12.25
C ASP A 39 2.09 3.91 -13.29
N ALA A 40 3.35 4.13 -13.69
CA ALA A 40 3.70 5.16 -14.65
C ALA A 40 3.12 4.94 -16.07
N ASP A 41 2.80 3.69 -16.41
CA ASP A 41 2.23 3.33 -17.72
C ASP A 41 0.70 3.25 -17.70
N GLY A 42 0.08 3.51 -16.53
CA GLY A 42 -1.37 3.53 -16.35
C GLY A 42 -2.00 2.18 -15.99
N ASN A 43 -1.20 1.14 -15.75
CA ASN A 43 -1.71 -0.13 -15.26
C ASN A 43 -2.21 0.02 -13.82
N SER A 44 -3.38 -0.54 -13.53
CA SER A 44 -4.00 -0.43 -12.21
C SER A 44 -3.63 -1.61 -11.31
N TYR A 45 -3.30 -1.33 -10.07
CA TYR A 45 -2.97 -2.29 -9.02
C TYR A 45 -3.93 -2.10 -7.85
N THR A 46 -4.72 -3.13 -7.53
CA THR A 46 -5.66 -3.14 -6.42
C THR A 46 -5.16 -4.12 -5.35
N LEU A 47 -4.99 -3.66 -4.11
CA LEU A 47 -4.43 -4.51 -3.05
C LEU A 47 -5.29 -5.75 -2.80
N SER A 48 -6.61 -5.60 -2.75
CA SER A 48 -7.53 -6.72 -2.48
C SER A 48 -7.50 -7.81 -3.56
N SER A 49 -7.00 -7.55 -4.77
CA SER A 49 -6.85 -8.56 -5.82
C SER A 49 -5.81 -9.65 -5.47
N TYR A 50 -4.92 -9.38 -4.54
CA TYR A 50 -3.91 -10.34 -4.08
C TYR A 50 -4.37 -11.21 -2.91
N LYS A 51 -5.54 -10.91 -2.33
CA LYS A 51 -6.08 -11.66 -1.20
C LYS A 51 -6.37 -13.11 -1.61
N GLY A 52 -5.90 -14.04 -0.78
CA GLY A 52 -5.98 -15.48 -1.05
C GLY A 52 -4.95 -15.99 -2.07
N VAL A 53 -4.14 -15.09 -2.65
CA VAL A 53 -3.18 -15.44 -3.72
C VAL A 53 -1.74 -15.29 -3.24
N SER A 54 -1.35 -14.07 -2.84
CA SER A 54 0.05 -13.74 -2.58
C SER A 54 0.20 -12.81 -1.38
N PRO A 55 1.28 -12.95 -0.59
CA PRO A 55 1.68 -11.89 0.31
C PRO A 55 2.15 -10.66 -0.47
N VAL A 56 1.91 -9.46 0.07
CA VAL A 56 2.23 -8.19 -0.58
C VAL A 56 3.16 -7.36 0.29
N VAL A 57 4.29 -6.94 -0.26
CA VAL A 57 5.19 -5.94 0.33
C VAL A 57 4.78 -4.58 -0.23
N ILE A 58 4.29 -3.70 0.62
CA ILE A 58 3.95 -2.31 0.29
C ILE A 58 5.00 -1.43 0.94
N TYR A 59 5.88 -0.81 0.15
CA TYR A 59 6.84 0.13 0.71
C TYR A 59 6.56 1.56 0.24
N PHE A 60 6.40 2.45 1.22
CA PHE A 60 6.29 3.88 0.96
C PHE A 60 7.68 4.51 0.95
N TYR A 61 7.90 5.43 0.02
CA TYR A 61 9.17 6.17 -0.08
C TYR A 61 8.90 7.66 -0.33
N PRO A 62 9.76 8.57 0.21
CA PRO A 62 9.51 10.01 0.22
C PRO A 62 9.45 10.66 -1.16
N LYS A 63 10.43 10.34 -2.02
CA LYS A 63 10.54 11.00 -3.33
C LYS A 63 11.44 10.21 -4.30
N ALA A 64 10.94 10.03 -5.53
CA ALA A 64 11.67 9.48 -6.65
C ALA A 64 13.00 10.24 -6.91
N GLY A 65 14.03 9.55 -7.39
CA GLY A 65 15.32 10.13 -7.74
C GLY A 65 16.21 10.58 -6.58
N THR A 66 15.75 10.51 -5.31
CA THR A 66 16.63 10.83 -4.16
C THR A 66 17.58 9.67 -3.84
N PRO A 67 18.83 9.95 -3.34
CA PRO A 67 19.84 8.90 -3.16
C PRO A 67 19.38 7.70 -2.33
N GLY A 68 18.65 7.92 -1.24
CA GLY A 68 18.15 6.86 -0.38
C GLY A 68 17.03 6.04 -1.03
N CYS A 69 16.13 6.70 -1.80
CA CYS A 69 15.06 6.02 -2.51
C CYS A 69 15.60 5.23 -3.70
N THR A 70 16.59 5.79 -4.41
CA THR A 70 17.29 5.10 -5.49
C THR A 70 17.98 3.84 -4.98
N LYS A 71 18.71 3.94 -3.86
CA LYS A 71 19.37 2.78 -3.27
C LYS A 71 18.39 1.68 -2.86
N GLN A 72 17.26 2.07 -2.25
CA GLN A 72 16.20 1.12 -1.86
C GLN A 72 15.58 0.43 -3.08
N ALA A 73 15.22 1.21 -4.10
CA ALA A 73 14.60 0.68 -5.32
C ALA A 73 15.55 -0.24 -6.11
N CYS A 74 16.83 0.13 -6.23
CA CYS A 74 17.85 -0.70 -6.86
C CYS A 74 18.04 -2.04 -6.12
N GLY A 75 18.00 -2.04 -4.79
CA GLY A 75 18.06 -3.29 -4.01
C GLY A 75 16.89 -4.24 -4.31
N ILE A 76 15.68 -3.71 -4.44
CA ILE A 76 14.49 -4.48 -4.85
C ILE A 76 14.65 -4.98 -6.31
N ARG A 77 15.07 -4.11 -7.23
CA ARG A 77 15.34 -4.46 -8.64
C ARG A 77 16.30 -5.63 -8.74
N ASP A 78 17.43 -5.55 -8.06
CA ASP A 78 18.49 -6.55 -8.10
C ASP A 78 18.06 -7.90 -7.50
N SER A 79 17.07 -7.87 -6.62
CA SER A 79 16.46 -9.06 -5.99
C SER A 79 15.12 -9.48 -6.63
N TRP A 80 14.69 -8.84 -7.73
CA TRP A 80 13.35 -9.00 -8.28
C TRP A 80 12.99 -10.45 -8.65
N SER A 81 13.93 -11.21 -9.22
CA SER A 81 13.71 -12.62 -9.56
C SER A 81 13.32 -13.45 -8.32
N LYS A 82 13.95 -13.18 -7.16
CA LYS A 82 13.58 -13.87 -5.91
C LYS A 82 12.12 -13.63 -5.54
N PHE A 83 11.63 -12.38 -5.66
CA PHE A 83 10.24 -12.06 -5.34
C PHE A 83 9.27 -12.71 -6.33
N SER A 84 9.49 -12.52 -7.63
CA SER A 84 8.58 -13.00 -8.69
C SER A 84 8.50 -14.53 -8.74
N GLU A 85 9.62 -15.25 -8.65
CA GLU A 85 9.65 -16.71 -8.65
C GLU A 85 8.99 -17.31 -7.40
N ASN A 86 8.95 -16.57 -6.32
CA ASN A 86 8.30 -16.98 -5.07
C ASN A 86 6.88 -16.46 -4.92
N GLY A 87 6.30 -15.79 -5.93
CA GLY A 87 4.93 -15.29 -5.90
C GLY A 87 4.71 -14.23 -4.81
N ILE A 88 5.74 -13.44 -4.50
CA ILE A 88 5.66 -12.30 -3.58
C ILE A 88 5.48 -11.04 -4.41
N VAL A 89 4.42 -10.30 -4.13
CA VAL A 89 4.15 -9.02 -4.78
C VAL A 89 4.89 -7.90 -4.04
N VAL A 90 5.55 -7.01 -4.78
CA VAL A 90 6.18 -5.80 -4.22
C VAL A 90 5.63 -4.58 -4.94
N LEU A 91 5.09 -3.64 -4.17
CA LEU A 91 4.52 -2.38 -4.64
C LEU A 91 5.24 -1.22 -3.95
N GLY A 92 5.93 -0.39 -4.72
CA GLY A 92 6.50 0.87 -4.21
C GLY A 92 5.49 2.00 -4.40
N ILE A 93 5.27 2.82 -3.37
CA ILE A 93 4.28 3.90 -3.41
C ILE A 93 4.92 5.20 -2.99
N SER A 94 4.73 6.24 -3.79
CA SER A 94 5.08 7.63 -3.43
C SER A 94 3.99 8.59 -3.87
N VAL A 95 4.08 9.83 -3.42
CA VAL A 95 3.18 10.91 -3.82
C VAL A 95 3.64 11.63 -5.09
N ASP A 96 4.69 11.13 -5.73
CA ASP A 96 5.21 11.69 -6.98
C ASP A 96 4.21 11.49 -8.13
N SER A 97 4.32 12.34 -9.14
CA SER A 97 3.56 12.20 -10.39
C SER A 97 3.97 10.93 -11.15
N LYS A 98 3.11 10.48 -12.07
CA LYS A 98 3.46 9.35 -12.94
C LYS A 98 4.69 9.65 -13.80
N ASP A 99 4.85 10.90 -14.24
CA ASP A 99 5.98 11.31 -15.06
C ASP A 99 7.29 11.27 -14.27
N ASP A 100 7.32 11.76 -13.03
CA ASP A 100 8.48 11.66 -12.15
C ASP A 100 8.85 10.20 -11.85
N ILE A 101 7.84 9.35 -11.62
CA ILE A 101 8.05 7.90 -11.41
C ILE A 101 8.58 7.25 -12.69
N LYS A 102 8.10 7.65 -13.86
CA LYS A 102 8.56 7.12 -15.15
C LYS A 102 10.03 7.45 -15.40
N GLU A 103 10.42 8.70 -15.15
CA GLU A 103 11.83 9.12 -15.23
C GLU A 103 12.69 8.28 -14.27
N PHE A 104 12.27 8.14 -13.02
CA PHE A 104 12.96 7.34 -12.01
C PHE A 104 13.14 5.86 -12.41
N ILE A 105 12.10 5.25 -13.00
CA ILE A 105 12.15 3.87 -13.53
C ILE A 105 13.19 3.77 -14.65
N LEU A 106 13.16 4.69 -15.61
CA LEU A 106 14.05 4.68 -16.77
C LEU A 106 15.52 4.88 -16.37
N GLU A 107 15.80 5.88 -15.52
CA GLU A 107 17.16 6.20 -15.07
C GLU A 107 17.81 5.03 -14.30
N ASN A 108 17.01 4.24 -13.59
CA ASN A 108 17.52 3.20 -12.70
C ASN A 108 17.20 1.77 -13.18
N ASN A 109 16.62 1.62 -14.39
CA ASN A 109 16.21 0.34 -14.95
C ASN A 109 15.36 -0.51 -13.97
N LEU A 110 14.40 0.13 -13.30
CA LEU A 110 13.55 -0.56 -12.32
C LEU A 110 12.56 -1.46 -13.04
N ASN A 111 12.39 -2.69 -12.56
CA ASN A 111 11.68 -3.78 -13.22
C ASN A 111 10.48 -4.30 -12.41
N PHE A 112 9.95 -3.49 -11.50
CA PHE A 112 8.84 -3.82 -10.64
C PHE A 112 7.88 -2.62 -10.48
N PRO A 113 6.63 -2.83 -10.02
CA PRO A 113 5.63 -1.76 -9.93
C PRO A 113 5.99 -0.65 -8.97
N LEU A 114 6.03 0.59 -9.47
CA LEU A 114 6.05 1.82 -8.69
C LEU A 114 4.76 2.60 -8.97
N LEU A 115 4.00 2.90 -7.92
CA LEU A 115 2.65 3.44 -8.00
C LEU A 115 2.61 4.91 -7.55
N SER A 116 1.82 5.71 -8.26
CA SER A 116 1.59 7.11 -7.94
C SER A 116 0.37 7.29 -7.04
N ASP A 117 0.59 7.82 -5.84
CA ASP A 117 -0.44 8.30 -4.92
C ASP A 117 -0.45 9.84 -4.90
N SER A 118 -0.50 10.48 -6.08
CA SER A 118 -0.39 11.93 -6.22
C SER A 118 -1.50 12.72 -5.51
N ASN A 119 -2.66 12.10 -5.27
CA ASN A 119 -3.74 12.64 -4.45
C ASN A 119 -3.54 12.43 -2.94
N LYS A 120 -2.53 11.64 -2.53
CA LYS A 120 -2.11 11.38 -1.14
C LYS A 120 -3.13 10.63 -0.27
N GLU A 121 -4.14 10.02 -0.87
CA GLU A 121 -5.21 9.35 -0.15
C GLU A 121 -4.72 8.05 0.49
N VAL A 122 -3.92 7.27 -0.23
CA VAL A 122 -3.36 6.01 0.28
C VAL A 122 -2.29 6.28 1.35
N SER A 123 -1.38 7.23 1.11
CA SER A 123 -0.37 7.64 2.10
C SER A 123 -1.02 8.15 3.39
N LYS A 124 -2.15 8.85 3.28
CA LYS A 124 -2.94 9.28 4.44
C LYS A 124 -3.62 8.09 5.13
N ALA A 125 -4.25 7.18 4.37
CA ALA A 125 -4.92 6.00 4.91
C ALA A 125 -3.95 5.06 5.66
N TYR A 126 -2.70 4.99 5.22
CA TYR A 126 -1.64 4.22 5.89
C TYR A 126 -0.94 4.98 7.02
N GLY A 127 -1.30 6.25 7.28
CA GLY A 127 -0.69 7.08 8.31
C GLY A 127 0.79 7.38 8.06
N VAL A 128 1.21 7.38 6.80
CA VAL A 128 2.62 7.63 6.42
C VAL A 128 2.85 9.04 5.88
N LEU A 129 1.82 9.82 5.63
CA LEU A 129 1.96 11.18 5.12
C LEU A 129 2.52 12.10 6.21
N ASN A 130 3.62 12.79 5.91
CA ASN A 130 4.24 13.74 6.83
C ASN A 130 3.78 15.20 6.58
N ASN A 131 4.22 16.10 7.45
CA ASN A 131 3.84 17.52 7.39
C ASN A 131 4.37 18.26 6.15
N LEU A 132 5.32 17.69 5.42
CA LEU A 132 5.80 18.21 4.14
C LEU A 132 4.97 17.71 2.96
N GLY A 133 3.96 16.88 3.24
CA GLY A 133 3.10 16.28 2.21
C GLY A 133 3.79 15.18 1.40
N LEU A 134 4.85 14.58 1.95
CA LEU A 134 5.57 13.43 1.40
C LEU A 134 5.28 12.18 2.22
N ALA A 135 5.44 11.00 1.63
CA ALA A 135 5.36 9.77 2.39
C ALA A 135 6.63 9.57 3.24
N ASN A 136 6.46 9.13 4.48
CA ASN A 136 7.57 8.60 5.27
C ASN A 136 8.01 7.24 4.70
N ARG A 137 9.29 6.90 4.91
CA ARG A 137 9.83 5.59 4.50
C ARG A 137 9.38 4.52 5.48
N ILE A 138 8.26 3.88 5.18
CA ILE A 138 7.66 2.81 5.99
C ILE A 138 7.25 1.67 5.07
N THR A 139 7.46 0.43 5.53
CA THR A 139 7.04 -0.76 4.79
C THR A 139 6.02 -1.54 5.59
N PHE A 140 4.96 -1.94 4.91
CA PHE A 140 3.95 -2.87 5.42
C PHE A 140 4.06 -4.19 4.64
N ILE A 141 4.03 -5.30 5.35
CA ILE A 141 3.95 -6.62 4.72
C ILE A 141 2.58 -7.20 5.08
N VAL A 142 1.81 -7.48 4.04
CA VAL A 142 0.42 -7.93 4.12
C VAL A 142 0.38 -9.41 3.77
N ASP A 143 -0.28 -10.20 4.61
CA ASP A 143 -0.49 -11.63 4.40
C ASP A 143 -1.58 -11.92 3.36
N LYS A 144 -1.78 -13.21 3.07
CA LYS A 144 -2.81 -13.66 2.12
C LYS A 144 -4.25 -13.39 2.58
N GLU A 145 -4.47 -13.20 3.87
CA GLU A 145 -5.77 -12.84 4.45
C GLU A 145 -6.06 -11.32 4.31
N GLY A 146 -5.07 -10.54 3.86
CA GLY A 146 -5.15 -9.09 3.72
C GLY A 146 -4.86 -8.35 5.03
N LYS A 147 -4.19 -9.01 5.99
CA LYS A 147 -3.81 -8.41 7.28
C LYS A 147 -2.35 -7.99 7.28
N ILE A 148 -2.07 -6.95 8.05
CA ILE A 148 -0.71 -6.46 8.27
C ILE A 148 0.04 -7.44 9.15
N ALA A 149 0.95 -8.21 8.57
CA ALA A 149 1.79 -9.17 9.28
C ALA A 149 3.05 -8.51 9.87
N GLN A 150 3.55 -7.44 9.21
CA GLN A 150 4.73 -6.71 9.68
C GLN A 150 4.65 -5.24 9.28
N ILE A 151 5.19 -4.36 10.14
CA ILE A 151 5.42 -2.93 9.86
C ILE A 151 6.88 -2.62 10.14
N ILE A 152 7.61 -2.12 9.13
CA ILE A 152 9.01 -1.69 9.26
C ILE A 152 9.04 -0.17 9.18
N ARG A 153 9.27 0.49 10.32
CA ARG A 153 9.32 1.95 10.43
C ARG A 153 10.74 2.52 10.28
N GLU A 154 11.73 1.74 10.64
CA GLU A 154 13.14 2.08 10.49
C GLU A 154 13.74 1.20 9.39
N VAL A 155 13.81 1.75 8.18
CA VAL A 155 14.22 1.04 6.98
C VAL A 155 15.70 1.28 6.70
N ASP A 156 16.52 0.23 6.85
CA ASP A 156 17.87 0.20 6.30
C ASP A 156 17.79 -0.09 4.80
N VAL A 157 17.98 0.94 3.97
CA VAL A 157 17.84 0.84 2.50
C VAL A 157 18.82 -0.15 1.86
N GLN A 158 19.91 -0.53 2.54
CA GLN A 158 20.89 -1.50 2.05
C GLN A 158 20.44 -2.95 2.26
N LYS A 159 19.67 -3.19 3.33
CA LYS A 159 19.22 -4.53 3.74
C LYS A 159 17.74 -4.76 3.45
N HIS A 160 17.04 -3.72 3.00
CA HIS A 160 15.59 -3.74 2.89
C HIS A 160 15.07 -4.87 2.01
N ALA A 161 15.66 -5.08 0.84
CA ALA A 161 15.20 -6.13 -0.10
C ALA A 161 15.26 -7.53 0.53
N ASP A 162 16.38 -7.89 1.15
CA ASP A 162 16.53 -9.20 1.80
C ASP A 162 15.60 -9.31 3.02
N GLN A 163 15.51 -8.25 3.84
CA GLN A 163 14.65 -8.22 5.02
C GLN A 163 13.18 -8.48 4.67
N VAL A 164 12.64 -7.77 3.67
CA VAL A 164 11.22 -7.93 3.30
C VAL A 164 10.97 -9.25 2.59
N PHE A 165 11.94 -9.76 1.84
CA PHE A 165 11.86 -11.09 1.24
C PHE A 165 11.74 -12.18 2.30
N ASP A 166 12.65 -12.18 3.29
CA ASP A 166 12.69 -13.18 4.36
C ASP A 166 11.41 -13.20 5.21
N ILE A 167 10.80 -12.02 5.41
CA ILE A 167 9.54 -11.92 6.14
C ILE A 167 8.38 -12.44 5.26
N ALA A 168 8.28 -11.99 4.01
CA ALA A 168 7.20 -12.38 3.12
C ALA A 168 7.20 -13.89 2.81
N MET A 169 8.38 -14.52 2.75
CA MET A 169 8.51 -15.97 2.57
C MET A 169 7.86 -16.79 3.68
N LYS A 170 7.79 -16.27 4.90
CA LYS A 170 7.13 -16.94 6.05
C LYS A 170 5.61 -16.84 5.99
N LEU A 171 5.05 -16.04 5.07
CA LEU A 171 3.62 -15.78 4.92
C LEU A 171 3.00 -16.49 3.69
N LYS A 172 3.76 -17.35 3.04
CA LYS A 172 3.33 -18.09 1.84
C LYS A 172 2.32 -19.20 2.12
#